data_18972a976ddd5980f9f9a9c3e9ed4410
#
_entry.id   18972a976ddd5980f9f9a9c3e9ed4410
#
_cell.length_a   1.000
_cell.length_b   1.000
_cell.length_c   1.000
_cell.angle_alpha   90.00
_cell.angle_beta   90.00
_cell.angle_gamma   90.00
#
_symmetry.space_group_name_H-M   'P 1'
#
loop_
_entity.id
_entity.type
_entity.pdbx_description
1 polymer ?
#
loop_
_entity_poly.entity_id
_entity_poly.type
_entity_poly.pdbx_seq_one_letter_code
_entity_poly.pdbx_strand_id
1 'polypeptide(L)'
;RLTKLVRGGFPAIWQMPIGAPEWPRGGEIDLMEWVQGTPLQIYQTVHTYYINGANGSAGVTNKNPDKNFDVTKDHVYAVERTEKEVIFYVDGKETWRYGNQYLDEGKLQYPFCEYPFNIILNFSLGGELNGRMTWSGEICDEDLPGEMWVDWVRVVSLNNENQSDTGDK
;
A
#
# COMPACT_ATOMS: atom_id res chain seq x y z
N ARG A 1 -13.33 4.75 -4.01
CA ARG A 1 -13.29 6.24 -4.05
C ARG A 1 -13.47 6.86 -2.68
N LEU A 2 -13.02 8.08 -2.51
CA LEU A 2 -13.45 8.95 -1.41
C LEU A 2 -14.70 9.71 -1.82
N THR A 3 -15.68 9.86 -0.92
CA THR A 3 -16.88 10.65 -1.24
C THR A 3 -16.59 12.14 -1.29
N LYS A 4 -15.61 12.56 -0.50
CA LYS A 4 -15.05 13.92 -0.48
C LYS A 4 -13.66 13.92 0.15
N LEU A 5 -12.93 14.99 0.00
CA LEU A 5 -11.64 15.21 0.67
C LEU A 5 -11.90 15.76 2.08
N VAL A 6 -11.29 15.13 3.08
CA VAL A 6 -11.42 15.52 4.49
C VAL A 6 -10.06 15.95 5.02
N ARG A 7 -9.94 17.19 5.46
CA ARG A 7 -8.72 17.67 6.13
C ARG A 7 -8.47 16.86 7.41
N GLY A 8 -7.25 16.38 7.57
CA GLY A 8 -6.89 15.46 8.64
C GLY A 8 -7.36 14.03 8.43
N GLY A 9 -8.03 13.73 7.31
CA GLY A 9 -8.42 12.37 6.96
C GLY A 9 -7.23 11.55 6.45
N PHE A 10 -7.25 10.24 6.72
CA PHE A 10 -6.26 9.29 6.27
C PHE A 10 -6.93 7.97 5.86
N PRO A 11 -7.58 7.93 4.70
CA PRO A 11 -8.04 6.70 4.09
C PRO A 11 -6.87 5.89 3.55
N ALA A 12 -6.92 4.56 3.73
CA ALA A 12 -5.90 3.65 3.25
C ALA A 12 -6.47 2.30 2.81
N ILE A 13 -5.83 1.74 1.79
CA ILE A 13 -5.97 0.36 1.30
C ILE A 13 -4.58 -0.24 1.37
N TRP A 14 -4.35 -1.17 2.27
CA TRP A 14 -3.02 -1.64 2.59
C TRP A 14 -3.00 -3.08 3.08
N GLN A 15 -1.81 -3.63 3.30
CA GLN A 15 -1.62 -5.00 3.70
C GLN A 15 -0.55 -5.13 4.78
N MET A 16 -0.85 -5.93 5.81
CA MET A 16 0.07 -6.27 6.88
C MET A 16 0.28 -7.78 6.99
N PRO A 17 1.50 -8.24 7.31
CA PRO A 17 1.78 -9.66 7.48
C PRO A 17 1.14 -10.22 8.75
N ILE A 18 0.80 -11.52 8.70
CA ILE A 18 0.27 -12.26 9.84
C ILE A 18 1.39 -13.12 10.43
N GLY A 19 1.59 -13.02 11.75
CA GLY A 19 2.58 -13.84 12.45
C GLY A 19 4.05 -13.46 12.19
N ALA A 20 4.27 -12.32 11.57
CA ALA A 20 5.61 -11.78 11.37
C ALA A 20 6.19 -11.20 12.68
N PRO A 21 7.52 -11.03 12.74
CA PRO A 21 8.16 -10.25 13.79
C PRO A 21 7.64 -8.80 13.83
N GLU A 22 8.10 -8.05 14.82
CA GLU A 22 7.77 -6.63 14.96
C GLU A 22 8.01 -5.83 13.66
N TRP A 23 7.13 -4.88 13.42
CA TRP A 23 7.23 -3.96 12.28
C TRP A 23 8.58 -3.22 12.25
N PRO A 24 9.20 -3.04 11.07
CA PRO A 24 8.74 -3.39 9.73
C PRO A 24 9.36 -4.70 9.17
N ARG A 25 9.77 -5.64 10.02
CA ARG A 25 10.51 -6.85 9.63
C ARG A 25 9.71 -7.79 8.71
N GLY A 26 8.42 -7.86 8.91
CA GLY A 26 7.54 -8.68 8.07
C GLY A 26 7.08 -7.98 6.78
N GLY A 27 7.43 -6.71 6.62
CA GLY A 27 6.98 -5.88 5.52
C GLY A 27 5.59 -5.27 5.73
N GLU A 28 5.26 -4.29 4.89
CA GLU A 28 3.95 -3.65 4.74
C GLU A 28 3.81 -3.21 3.30
N ILE A 29 2.61 -3.28 2.74
CA ILE A 29 2.33 -2.90 1.35
C ILE A 29 1.11 -1.99 1.33
N ASP A 30 1.29 -0.75 0.91
CA ASP A 30 0.25 0.26 0.88
C ASP A 30 -0.16 0.53 -0.57
N LEU A 31 -1.33 0.00 -0.95
CA LEU A 31 -1.84 0.13 -2.32
C LEU A 31 -2.32 1.54 -2.60
N MET A 32 -2.92 2.16 -1.62
CA MET A 32 -3.41 3.52 -1.69
C MET A 32 -3.44 4.13 -0.29
N GLU A 33 -2.78 5.24 -0.14
CA GLU A 33 -2.90 6.13 1.01
C GLU A 33 -3.16 7.54 0.50
N TRP A 34 -4.02 8.27 1.19
CA TRP A 34 -4.27 9.68 0.88
C TRP A 34 -4.21 10.51 2.16
N VAL A 35 -3.46 11.60 2.12
CA VAL A 35 -3.34 12.54 3.24
C VAL A 35 -3.23 13.95 2.69
N GLN A 36 -3.89 14.90 3.31
CA GLN A 36 -3.76 16.35 3.11
C GLN A 36 -3.43 16.81 1.68
N GLY A 37 -3.68 15.94 0.71
CA GLY A 37 -3.26 16.15 -0.66
C GLY A 37 -4.31 16.83 -1.50
N THR A 38 -3.95 16.98 -2.74
CA THR A 38 -4.89 17.28 -3.80
C THR A 38 -5.65 16.01 -4.17
N PRO A 39 -6.80 16.09 -4.84
CA PRO A 39 -7.49 14.90 -5.35
C PRO A 39 -6.66 14.12 -6.38
N LEU A 40 -5.59 14.71 -6.90
CA LEU A 40 -4.75 14.15 -7.96
C LEU A 40 -3.56 13.31 -7.45
N GLN A 41 -3.49 13.04 -6.16
CA GLN A 41 -2.32 12.39 -5.56
C GLN A 41 -2.71 11.32 -4.56
N ILE A 42 -2.03 10.19 -4.65
CA ILE A 42 -2.00 9.15 -3.62
C ILE A 42 -0.56 8.75 -3.34
N TYR A 43 -0.38 8.02 -2.27
CA TYR A 43 0.87 7.35 -1.94
C TYR A 43 0.70 5.85 -2.13
N GLN A 44 1.71 5.20 -2.68
CA GLN A 44 1.84 3.76 -2.79
C GLN A 44 3.22 3.41 -2.24
N THR A 45 3.27 2.57 -1.22
CA THR A 45 4.47 2.42 -0.39
C THR A 45 4.72 0.95 -0.09
N VAL A 46 5.97 0.59 0.12
CA VAL A 46 6.36 -0.60 0.87
C VAL A 46 7.22 -0.20 2.06
N HIS A 47 7.05 -0.87 3.17
CA HIS A 47 7.91 -0.74 4.33
C HIS A 47 8.63 -2.06 4.57
N THR A 48 9.94 -2.00 4.73
CA THR A 48 10.77 -3.15 5.07
C THR A 48 11.85 -2.72 6.06
N TYR A 49 12.39 -3.68 6.79
CA TYR A 49 13.42 -3.37 7.79
C TYR A 49 14.67 -2.73 7.19
N TYR A 50 15.07 -3.16 6.01
CA TYR A 50 16.28 -2.66 5.38
C TYR A 50 16.13 -1.23 4.85
N ILE A 51 14.99 -0.87 4.26
CA ILE A 51 14.74 0.48 3.75
C ILE A 51 14.52 1.46 4.89
N ASN A 52 13.68 1.09 5.85
CA ASN A 52 13.36 1.95 6.98
C ASN A 52 14.55 2.08 7.94
N GLY A 53 15.43 1.08 7.95
CA GLY A 53 16.48 0.98 8.94
C GLY A 53 15.93 0.90 10.37
N ALA A 54 16.81 0.87 11.35
CA ALA A 54 16.43 0.89 12.76
C ALA A 54 15.74 2.19 13.20
N ASN A 55 15.68 3.21 12.34
CA ASN A 55 15.18 4.56 12.65
C ASN A 55 13.76 4.84 12.15
N GLY A 56 13.07 3.88 11.53
CA GLY A 56 11.68 4.03 11.12
C GLY A 56 11.43 5.08 10.03
N SER A 57 12.38 5.28 9.13
CA SER A 57 12.18 6.18 7.99
C SER A 57 11.10 5.62 7.04
N ALA A 58 10.47 6.51 6.27
CA ALA A 58 9.46 6.11 5.29
C ALA A 58 10.03 5.15 4.25
N GLY A 59 9.18 4.26 3.75
CA GLY A 59 9.50 3.36 2.66
C GLY A 59 9.61 4.06 1.31
N VAL A 60 9.73 3.28 0.27
CA VAL A 60 9.69 3.78 -1.11
C VAL A 60 8.27 4.19 -1.45
N THR A 61 8.09 5.40 -1.95
CA THR A 61 6.78 5.99 -2.21
C THR A 61 6.66 6.41 -3.67
N ASN A 62 5.55 6.07 -4.29
CA ASN A 62 5.15 6.60 -5.59
C ASN A 62 3.93 7.52 -5.43
N LYS A 63 4.01 8.70 -6.04
CA LYS A 63 2.96 9.71 -6.03
C LYS A 63 2.49 9.96 -7.46
N ASN A 64 1.27 10.46 -7.58
CA ASN A 64 0.73 10.92 -8.88
C ASN A 64 0.66 9.79 -9.93
N PRO A 65 -0.18 8.80 -9.73
CA PRO A 65 -0.33 7.66 -10.64
C PRO A 65 -0.70 8.08 -12.07
N ASP A 66 -1.45 9.13 -12.21
CA ASP A 66 -1.78 9.76 -13.50
C ASP A 66 -2.20 11.22 -13.28
N LYS A 67 -1.91 12.09 -14.25
CA LYS A 67 -2.30 13.50 -14.19
C LYS A 67 -3.82 13.73 -14.29
N ASN A 68 -4.58 12.74 -14.74
CA ASN A 68 -6.03 12.76 -14.80
C ASN A 68 -6.68 12.02 -13.63
N PHE A 69 -5.88 11.49 -12.71
CA PHE A 69 -6.34 10.78 -11.54
C PHE A 69 -7.07 11.73 -10.58
N ASP A 70 -8.17 11.26 -10.00
CA ASP A 70 -8.94 11.98 -8.98
C ASP A 70 -9.47 10.98 -7.96
N VAL A 71 -8.91 10.96 -6.77
CA VAL A 71 -9.24 10.00 -5.70
C VAL A 71 -10.71 10.00 -5.30
N THR A 72 -11.48 11.02 -5.69
CA THR A 72 -12.94 11.06 -5.49
C THR A 72 -13.72 10.31 -6.56
N LYS A 73 -13.06 9.79 -7.56
CA LYS A 73 -13.65 8.93 -8.60
C LYS A 73 -13.39 7.45 -8.29
N ASP A 74 -14.15 6.59 -8.95
CA ASP A 74 -13.95 5.16 -8.83
C ASP A 74 -12.65 4.76 -9.52
N HIS A 75 -11.78 4.05 -8.79
CA HIS A 75 -10.52 3.52 -9.27
C HIS A 75 -10.32 2.09 -8.80
N VAL A 76 -9.56 1.32 -9.57
CA VAL A 76 -9.08 0.00 -9.17
C VAL A 76 -7.63 0.13 -8.73
N TYR A 77 -7.37 -0.10 -7.45
CA TYR A 77 -6.03 -0.20 -6.90
C TYR A 77 -5.65 -1.67 -6.83
N ALA A 78 -4.53 -2.04 -7.40
CA ALA A 78 -4.09 -3.42 -7.40
C ALA A 78 -2.59 -3.54 -7.10
N VAL A 79 -2.21 -4.70 -6.58
CA VAL A 79 -0.83 -5.09 -6.39
C VAL A 79 -0.62 -6.53 -6.83
N GLU A 80 0.43 -6.79 -7.57
CA GLU A 80 0.98 -8.12 -7.77
C GLU A 80 2.15 -8.34 -6.83
N ARG A 81 2.19 -9.50 -6.20
CA ARG A 81 3.23 -9.89 -5.27
C ARG A 81 3.82 -11.24 -5.69
N THR A 82 5.09 -11.22 -6.05
CA THR A 82 5.85 -12.40 -6.48
C THR A 82 7.11 -12.55 -5.63
N GLU A 83 7.88 -13.61 -5.86
CA GLU A 83 9.21 -13.77 -5.23
C GLU A 83 10.24 -12.72 -5.70
N LYS A 84 9.97 -12.06 -6.83
CA LYS A 84 10.90 -11.14 -7.47
C LYS A 84 10.59 -9.68 -7.19
N GLU A 85 9.31 -9.35 -7.11
CA GLU A 85 8.88 -7.96 -7.05
C GLU A 85 7.44 -7.81 -6.55
N VAL A 86 7.16 -6.62 -6.01
CA VAL A 86 5.82 -6.09 -5.75
C VAL A 86 5.57 -5.03 -6.81
N ILE A 87 4.49 -5.17 -7.59
CA ILE A 87 4.14 -4.26 -8.68
C ILE A 87 2.80 -3.61 -8.37
N PHE A 88 2.73 -2.30 -8.46
CA PHE A 88 1.56 -1.51 -8.13
C PHE A 88 0.86 -1.01 -9.39
N TYR A 89 -0.47 -1.01 -9.34
CA TYR A 89 -1.31 -0.58 -10.45
C TYR A 89 -2.43 0.35 -9.98
N VAL A 90 -2.79 1.29 -10.85
CA VAL A 90 -4.04 2.06 -10.77
C VAL A 90 -4.74 1.90 -12.12
N ASP A 91 -6.00 1.45 -12.10
CA ASP A 91 -6.83 1.21 -13.29
C ASP A 91 -6.14 0.34 -14.35
N GLY A 92 -5.46 -0.72 -13.89
CA GLY A 92 -4.75 -1.67 -14.75
C GLY A 92 -3.43 -1.16 -15.34
N LYS A 93 -3.04 0.08 -15.03
CA LYS A 93 -1.77 0.66 -15.46
C LYS A 93 -0.75 0.57 -14.33
N GLU A 94 0.40 -0.01 -14.62
CA GLU A 94 1.53 -0.02 -13.68
C GLU A 94 1.93 1.41 -13.31
N THR A 95 2.07 1.64 -12.01
CA THR A 95 2.52 2.93 -11.46
C THR A 95 3.94 2.87 -10.96
N TRP A 96 4.35 1.79 -10.34
CA TRP A 96 5.73 1.53 -9.94
C TRP A 96 5.93 0.10 -9.47
N ARG A 97 7.17 -0.28 -9.20
CA ARG A 97 7.52 -1.59 -8.67
C ARG A 97 8.67 -1.52 -7.68
N TYR A 98 8.67 -2.47 -6.76
CA TYR A 98 9.73 -2.68 -5.78
C TYR A 98 10.32 -4.08 -5.96
N GLY A 99 11.57 -4.14 -6.38
CA GLY A 99 12.26 -5.40 -6.69
C GLY A 99 12.97 -6.02 -5.49
N ASN A 100 13.00 -7.35 -5.47
CA ASN A 100 13.84 -8.12 -4.56
C ASN A 100 15.30 -7.96 -4.99
N GLN A 101 16.15 -7.46 -4.11
CA GLN A 101 17.58 -7.27 -4.35
C GLN A 101 18.41 -8.50 -3.99
N TYR A 102 17.77 -9.56 -3.47
CA TYR A 102 18.42 -10.81 -3.05
C TYR A 102 19.57 -10.58 -2.07
N LEU A 103 19.38 -9.66 -1.14
CA LEU A 103 20.36 -9.35 -0.09
C LEU A 103 20.38 -10.44 0.98
N ASP A 104 21.44 -10.46 1.77
CA ASP A 104 21.60 -11.41 2.88
C ASP A 104 20.40 -11.42 3.82
N GLU A 105 20.08 -12.58 4.38
CA GLU A 105 18.91 -12.83 5.24
C GLU A 105 18.73 -11.80 6.37
N GLY A 106 19.80 -11.31 6.97
CA GLY A 106 19.72 -10.32 8.05
C GLY A 106 19.23 -8.94 7.63
N LYS A 107 19.13 -8.65 6.35
CA LYS A 107 18.72 -7.33 5.86
C LYS A 107 17.21 -7.17 5.69
N LEU A 108 16.49 -8.27 5.50
CA LEU A 108 15.02 -8.25 5.39
C LEU A 108 14.51 -7.17 4.42
N GLN A 109 15.16 -7.09 3.27
CA GLN A 109 14.83 -6.12 2.24
C GLN A 109 13.53 -6.50 1.51
N TYR A 110 13.24 -7.81 1.38
CA TYR A 110 12.10 -8.30 0.64
C TYR A 110 11.36 -9.42 1.38
N PRO A 111 10.63 -9.13 2.47
CA PRO A 111 9.95 -10.14 3.27
C PRO A 111 8.56 -10.52 2.74
N PHE A 112 8.18 -10.08 1.55
CA PHE A 112 6.79 -10.12 1.07
C PHE A 112 6.28 -11.50 0.70
N CYS A 113 7.13 -12.54 0.64
CA CYS A 113 6.73 -13.92 0.36
C CYS A 113 6.83 -14.85 1.57
N GLU A 114 7.31 -14.34 2.72
CA GLU A 114 7.55 -15.16 3.91
C GLU A 114 6.30 -15.37 4.76
N TYR A 115 5.34 -14.45 4.69
CA TYR A 115 4.16 -14.43 5.52
C TYR A 115 2.88 -14.28 4.70
N PRO A 116 1.74 -14.81 5.17
CA PRO A 116 0.45 -14.41 4.66
C PRO A 116 0.15 -12.95 5.08
N PHE A 117 -0.63 -12.24 4.27
CA PHE A 117 -0.98 -10.84 4.52
C PHE A 117 -2.48 -10.67 4.67
N ASN A 118 -2.90 -9.85 5.63
CA ASN A 118 -4.25 -9.31 5.73
C ASN A 118 -4.39 -8.10 4.83
N ILE A 119 -5.56 -7.97 4.20
CA ILE A 119 -5.99 -6.73 3.54
C ILE A 119 -6.71 -5.87 4.57
N ILE A 120 -6.31 -4.61 4.67
CA ILE A 120 -6.85 -3.65 5.62
C ILE A 120 -7.42 -2.47 4.84
N LEU A 121 -8.66 -2.11 5.17
CA LEU A 121 -9.39 -0.99 4.61
C LEU A 121 -9.80 -0.09 5.77
N ASN A 122 -9.33 1.13 5.81
CA ASN A 122 -9.67 2.05 6.89
C ASN A 122 -9.77 3.50 6.44
N PHE A 123 -10.41 4.29 7.24
CA PHE A 123 -10.39 5.74 7.18
C PHE A 123 -10.07 6.25 8.58
N SER A 124 -8.80 6.57 8.81
CA SER A 124 -8.33 7.15 10.06
C SER A 124 -8.48 8.66 10.06
N LEU A 125 -8.54 9.24 11.23
CA LEU A 125 -8.47 10.69 11.43
C LEU A 125 -7.14 11.02 12.10
N GLY A 126 -6.58 12.15 11.72
CA GLY A 126 -5.33 12.66 12.21
C GLY A 126 -5.43 13.40 13.55
N GLY A 127 -4.81 14.56 13.59
CA GLY A 127 -4.68 15.37 14.79
C GLY A 127 -3.36 15.13 15.51
N GLU A 128 -3.30 15.57 16.75
CA GLU A 128 -2.10 15.44 17.59
C GLU A 128 -2.07 14.11 18.32
N LEU A 129 -0.94 13.43 18.25
CA LEU A 129 -0.66 12.21 18.98
C LEU A 129 0.66 12.35 19.73
N ASN A 130 0.64 12.19 21.06
CA ASN A 130 1.82 12.32 21.94
C ASN A 130 2.59 13.65 21.74
N GLY A 131 1.88 14.77 21.61
CA GLY A 131 2.46 16.10 21.45
C GLY A 131 3.03 16.37 20.05
N ARG A 132 2.70 15.54 19.06
CA ARG A 132 3.14 15.72 17.66
C ARG A 132 1.97 15.58 16.71
N MET A 133 1.91 16.48 15.74
CA MET A 133 0.95 16.38 14.64
C MET A 133 1.20 15.10 13.83
N THR A 134 0.14 14.32 13.59
CA THR A 134 0.21 13.14 12.72
C THR A 134 0.42 13.55 11.26
N TRP A 135 0.80 12.60 10.41
CA TRP A 135 1.05 12.86 9.00
C TRP A 135 -0.18 13.41 8.27
N SER A 136 -1.36 12.98 8.63
CA SER A 136 -2.62 13.48 8.05
C SER A 136 -3.02 14.89 8.52
N GLY A 137 -2.36 15.41 9.56
CA GLY A 137 -2.52 16.77 10.03
C GLY A 137 -3.77 17.00 10.88
N GLU A 138 -4.14 18.26 11.03
CA GLU A 138 -5.26 18.69 11.85
C GLU A 138 -6.60 18.30 11.24
N ILE A 139 -7.51 17.83 12.08
CA ILE A 139 -8.87 17.49 11.68
C ILE A 139 -9.69 18.75 11.53
N CYS A 140 -10.50 18.79 10.49
CA CYS A 140 -11.49 19.82 10.30
C CYS A 140 -12.91 19.23 10.42
N ASP A 141 -13.59 19.57 11.48
CA ASP A 141 -14.94 19.04 11.78
C ASP A 141 -15.97 19.37 10.70
N GLU A 142 -15.79 20.50 10.00
CA GLU A 142 -16.66 20.92 8.88
C GLU A 142 -16.59 19.96 7.69
N ASP A 143 -15.50 19.23 7.55
CA ASP A 143 -15.31 18.28 6.48
C ASP A 143 -15.89 16.89 6.80
N LEU A 144 -16.30 16.65 8.04
CA LEU A 144 -16.87 15.37 8.46
C LEU A 144 -18.37 15.24 8.06
N PRO A 145 -18.89 14.01 7.96
CA PRO A 145 -18.16 12.75 7.96
C PRO A 145 -17.37 12.54 6.67
N GLY A 146 -16.23 11.83 6.77
CA GLY A 146 -15.49 11.31 5.62
C GLY A 146 -15.84 9.85 5.37
N GLU A 147 -15.89 9.46 4.10
CA GLU A 147 -16.19 8.09 3.71
C GLU A 147 -15.28 7.62 2.58
N MET A 148 -14.82 6.38 2.70
CA MET A 148 -14.21 5.65 1.61
C MET A 148 -15.13 4.51 1.19
N TRP A 149 -15.59 4.54 -0.06
CA TRP A 149 -16.45 3.50 -0.61
C TRP A 149 -15.62 2.46 -1.34
N VAL A 150 -15.83 1.19 -0.97
CA VAL A 150 -15.21 0.03 -1.59
C VAL A 150 -16.32 -0.85 -2.15
N ASP A 151 -16.32 -1.04 -3.46
CA ASP A 151 -17.33 -1.84 -4.14
C ASP A 151 -16.99 -3.34 -4.06
N TRP A 152 -15.72 -3.70 -4.32
CA TRP A 152 -15.27 -5.07 -4.25
C TRP A 152 -13.80 -5.19 -3.87
N VAL A 153 -13.45 -6.36 -3.37
CA VAL A 153 -12.07 -6.82 -3.15
C VAL A 153 -11.92 -8.18 -3.82
N ARG A 154 -10.85 -8.37 -4.57
CA ARG A 154 -10.55 -9.64 -5.24
C ARG A 154 -9.10 -10.02 -5.01
N VAL A 155 -8.90 -11.29 -4.67
CA VAL A 155 -7.57 -11.92 -4.60
C VAL A 155 -7.55 -13.05 -5.63
N VAL A 156 -6.49 -13.09 -6.43
CA VAL A 156 -6.27 -14.14 -7.44
C VAL A 156 -4.87 -14.71 -7.29
N SER A 157 -4.72 -16.00 -7.55
CA SER A 157 -3.40 -16.62 -7.72
C SER A 157 -2.85 -16.24 -9.07
N LEU A 158 -1.57 -15.88 -9.11
CA LEU A 158 -0.83 -15.79 -10.36
C LEU A 158 -0.52 -17.24 -10.78
N ASN A 159 -1.03 -17.68 -11.93
CA ASN A 159 -0.70 -18.98 -12.46
C ASN A 159 0.78 -18.99 -12.87
N ASN A 160 1.54 -19.95 -12.33
CA ASN A 160 2.83 -20.28 -12.89
C ASN A 160 2.59 -20.93 -14.25
N GLU A 161 2.71 -20.18 -15.34
CA GLU A 161 2.76 -20.73 -16.70
C GLU A 161 4.09 -21.47 -16.91
N ASN A 162 4.35 -22.55 -16.16
CA ASN A 162 5.45 -23.47 -16.41
C ASN A 162 5.17 -24.82 -15.72
N GLN A 163 4.06 -25.46 -16.04
CA GLN A 163 4.04 -26.90 -16.10
C GLN A 163 4.05 -27.25 -17.58
N SER A 164 5.27 -27.41 -18.11
CA SER A 164 5.47 -28.07 -19.38
C SER A 164 4.77 -29.43 -19.31
N ASP A 165 3.77 -29.58 -20.15
CA ASP A 165 3.13 -30.84 -20.49
C ASP A 165 4.21 -31.78 -21.03
N THR A 166 4.83 -32.55 -20.16
CA THR A 166 5.62 -33.72 -20.56
C THR A 166 4.61 -34.81 -20.79
N GLY A 167 3.99 -34.75 -21.97
CA GLY A 167 3.19 -35.87 -22.49
C GLY A 167 4.06 -37.11 -22.60
N ASP A 168 3.80 -38.07 -21.73
CA ASP A 168 4.20 -39.44 -21.93
C ASP A 168 3.49 -40.00 -23.14
N LYS A 169 4.32 -40.43 -24.08
CA LYS A 169 3.93 -41.32 -25.16
C LYS A 169 4.26 -42.75 -24.77
#